data_dded57609831b83f786ce9bc43baed40
#
_entry.id   dded57609831b83f786ce9bc43baed40
#
_cell.length_a   1.000
_cell.length_b   1.000
_cell.length_c   1.000
_cell.angle_alpha   90.00
_cell.angle_beta   90.00
_cell.angle_gamma   90.00
#
_symmetry.space_group_name_H-M   'P 1'
#
loop_
_entity.id
_entity.type
_entity.pdbx_description
1 polymer ?
#
loop_
_entity_poly.entity_id
_entity_poly.type
_entity_poly.pdbx_seq_one_letter_code
_entity_poly.pdbx_strand_id
1 'polypeptide(L)'
;MTEKIAPTEVAIDALLAGRWSPRAISNQAVSREQLHSVLEAARWSPSSYNMQPWRFLTFDRNHDEVAFQKAFATLVPFNQGWNANVPVLICVLAKTLTPKGDVNRTAQYDAGAAGMSLVLQAHALGLVAHQMAGFDVNAFREAFSPPEDVEVIAMISLGHHGDPASLDAALLERENAPRERAAIGEVAFDGAWGKAFK
;
A
#
# COMPACT_ATOMS: atom_id res chain seq x y z
N MET A 1 -19.06 -3.46 11.37
CA MET A 1 -17.83 -3.85 10.64
C MET A 1 -17.35 -5.16 11.23
N THR A 2 -17.13 -6.18 10.41
CA THR A 2 -16.52 -7.44 10.89
C THR A 2 -15.03 -7.17 11.08
N GLU A 3 -14.57 -7.12 12.32
CA GLU A 3 -13.12 -7.02 12.59
C GLU A 3 -12.45 -8.30 12.07
N LYS A 4 -11.53 -8.15 11.12
CA LYS A 4 -10.71 -9.23 10.58
C LYS A 4 -9.36 -9.28 11.30
N ILE A 5 -9.37 -9.68 12.56
CA ILE A 5 -8.13 -9.83 13.35
C ILE A 5 -7.28 -10.98 12.76
N ALA A 6 -5.97 -10.80 12.70
CA ALA A 6 -5.05 -11.83 12.26
C ALA A 6 -5.05 -13.03 13.25
N PRO A 7 -5.19 -14.26 12.78
CA PRO A 7 -5.08 -15.47 13.63
C PRO A 7 -3.59 -15.78 13.88
N THR A 8 -2.97 -15.07 14.83
CA THR A 8 -1.53 -15.16 15.12
C THR A 8 -1.20 -16.31 16.08
N GLU A 9 -0.05 -16.94 15.91
CA GLU A 9 0.45 -18.00 16.81
C GLU A 9 0.86 -17.42 18.18
N VAL A 10 1.34 -16.19 18.19
CA VAL A 10 1.71 -15.44 19.40
C VAL A 10 1.13 -14.04 19.34
N ALA A 11 0.95 -13.39 20.48
CA ALA A 11 0.40 -12.05 20.54
C ALA A 11 1.32 -11.02 19.82
N ILE A 12 0.72 -10.20 18.97
CA ILE A 12 1.36 -9.03 18.35
C ILE A 12 0.53 -7.79 18.67
N ASP A 13 1.09 -6.60 18.41
CA ASP A 13 0.37 -5.35 18.62
C ASP A 13 -0.96 -5.32 17.84
N ALA A 14 -2.00 -4.77 18.48
CA ALA A 14 -3.36 -4.72 17.92
C ALA A 14 -3.41 -3.97 16.57
N LEU A 15 -2.57 -2.95 16.38
CA LEU A 15 -2.46 -2.22 15.13
C LEU A 15 -2.03 -3.14 13.97
N LEU A 16 -1.09 -4.05 14.23
CA LEU A 16 -0.61 -5.02 13.24
C LEU A 16 -1.64 -6.12 13.01
N ALA A 17 -2.23 -6.65 14.10
CA ALA A 17 -3.22 -7.72 14.03
C ALA A 17 -4.50 -7.26 13.31
N GLY A 18 -4.97 -6.03 13.58
CA GLY A 18 -6.20 -5.47 13.00
C GLY A 18 -6.07 -5.02 11.55
N ARG A 19 -4.89 -4.59 11.14
CA ARG A 19 -4.68 -4.10 9.77
C ARG A 19 -4.85 -5.24 8.74
N TRP A 20 -5.69 -5.02 7.75
CA TRP A 20 -5.81 -5.88 6.57
C TRP A 20 -6.02 -5.02 5.29
N SER A 21 -6.24 -5.63 4.15
CA SER A 21 -6.36 -4.94 2.85
C SER A 21 -7.76 -5.15 2.26
N PRO A 22 -8.77 -4.39 2.71
CA PRO A 22 -10.13 -4.49 2.18
C PRO A 22 -10.20 -3.95 0.75
N ARG A 23 -11.21 -4.42 0.01
CA ARG A 23 -11.60 -3.89 -1.31
C ARG A 23 -12.88 -3.08 -1.25
N ALA A 24 -13.71 -3.33 -0.25
CA ALA A 24 -14.89 -2.51 0.00
C ALA A 24 -14.46 -1.16 0.59
N ILE A 25 -14.16 -0.20 -0.27
CA ILE A 25 -13.77 1.17 0.08
C ILE A 25 -14.88 2.11 -0.38
N SER A 26 -15.35 3.00 0.50
CA SER A 26 -16.40 3.96 0.20
C SER A 26 -15.87 5.16 -0.59
N ASN A 27 -16.80 5.92 -1.18
CA ASN A 27 -16.49 7.18 -1.87
C ASN A 27 -16.38 8.39 -0.91
N GLN A 28 -16.45 8.16 0.40
CA GLN A 28 -16.28 9.22 1.39
C GLN A 28 -14.89 9.84 1.25
N ALA A 29 -14.82 11.16 1.16
CA ALA A 29 -13.58 11.90 1.01
C ALA A 29 -12.62 11.64 2.18
N VAL A 30 -11.34 11.49 1.88
CA VAL A 30 -10.25 11.53 2.86
C VAL A 30 -9.86 12.99 3.03
N SER A 31 -9.78 13.48 4.28
CA SER A 31 -9.39 14.86 4.50
C SER A 31 -7.91 15.10 4.15
N ARG A 32 -7.57 16.34 3.80
CA ARG A 32 -6.16 16.72 3.53
C ARG A 32 -5.27 16.49 4.76
N GLU A 33 -5.82 16.65 5.97
CA GLU A 33 -5.12 16.38 7.21
C GLU A 33 -4.83 14.88 7.37
N GLN A 34 -5.81 14.01 7.11
CA GLN A 34 -5.63 12.55 7.13
C GLN A 34 -4.60 12.11 6.09
N LEU A 35 -4.69 12.63 4.84
CA LEU A 35 -3.73 12.33 3.79
C LEU A 35 -2.32 12.78 4.17
N HIS A 36 -2.18 13.99 4.73
CA HIS A 36 -0.89 14.49 5.23
C HIS A 36 -0.34 13.60 6.35
N SER A 37 -1.18 13.19 7.29
CA SER A 37 -0.77 12.32 8.42
C SER A 37 -0.22 10.97 7.95
N VAL A 38 -0.84 10.33 6.96
CA VAL A 38 -0.33 9.05 6.44
C VAL A 38 0.98 9.22 5.67
N LEU A 39 1.15 10.32 4.94
CA LEU A 39 2.40 10.65 4.25
C LEU A 39 3.51 11.00 5.25
N GLU A 40 3.18 11.69 6.34
CA GLU A 40 4.12 12.01 7.41
C GLU A 40 4.63 10.73 8.10
N ALA A 41 3.76 9.77 8.38
CA ALA A 41 4.16 8.47 8.92
C ALA A 41 5.12 7.73 7.96
N ALA A 42 4.85 7.77 6.66
CA ALA A 42 5.76 7.22 5.65
C ALA A 42 7.11 7.91 5.67
N ARG A 43 7.14 9.23 5.79
CA ARG A 43 8.36 10.05 5.81
C ARG A 43 9.27 9.72 7.00
N TRP A 44 8.72 9.28 8.14
CA TRP A 44 9.47 8.92 9.33
C TRP A 44 9.96 7.48 9.36
N SER A 45 9.81 6.73 8.29
CA SER A 45 10.37 5.39 8.18
C SER A 45 11.90 5.43 8.22
N PRO A 46 12.58 4.39 8.75
CA PRO A 46 14.03 4.28 8.65
C PRO A 46 14.45 3.99 7.21
N SER A 47 15.65 4.40 6.85
CA SER A 47 16.30 4.03 5.59
C SER A 47 17.81 3.90 5.75
N SER A 48 18.43 3.12 4.88
CA SER A 48 19.88 2.96 4.84
C SER A 48 20.56 4.33 4.71
N TYR A 49 21.48 4.64 5.63
CA TYR A 49 22.18 5.95 5.70
C TYR A 49 21.24 7.16 5.64
N ASN A 50 19.98 7.02 6.06
CA ASN A 50 18.97 8.06 5.98
C ASN A 50 18.78 8.62 4.54
N MET A 51 18.95 7.77 3.55
CA MET A 51 18.86 8.17 2.13
C MET A 51 17.44 8.54 1.69
N GLN A 52 16.40 8.06 2.41
CA GLN A 52 15.00 8.43 2.18
C GLN A 52 14.60 8.34 0.71
N PRO A 53 14.74 7.16 0.08
CA PRO A 53 14.57 7.00 -1.37
C PRO A 53 13.11 7.12 -1.82
N TRP A 54 12.15 6.89 -0.93
CA TRP A 54 10.73 6.90 -1.24
C TRP A 54 10.26 8.22 -1.83
N ARG A 55 9.34 8.12 -2.79
CA ARG A 55 8.56 9.23 -3.35
C ARG A 55 7.11 8.77 -3.45
N PHE A 56 6.20 9.70 -3.27
CA PHE A 56 4.77 9.43 -3.35
C PHE A 56 4.13 10.40 -4.32
N LEU A 57 3.38 9.87 -5.30
CA LEU A 57 2.44 10.67 -6.08
C LEU A 57 1.04 10.38 -5.54
N THR A 58 0.31 11.41 -5.16
CA THR A 58 -1.02 11.31 -4.58
C THR A 58 -2.07 11.80 -5.58
N PHE A 59 -3.12 11.04 -5.75
CA PHE A 59 -4.22 11.31 -6.66
C PHE A 59 -5.50 11.32 -5.83
N ASP A 60 -5.89 12.51 -5.39
CA ASP A 60 -7.11 12.74 -4.62
C ASP A 60 -8.21 13.16 -5.59
N ARG A 61 -9.22 12.31 -5.77
CA ARG A 61 -10.34 12.51 -6.68
C ARG A 61 -11.07 13.82 -6.44
N ASN A 62 -11.19 14.22 -5.17
CA ASN A 62 -11.93 15.44 -4.80
C ASN A 62 -11.11 16.72 -5.00
N HIS A 63 -9.80 16.58 -5.19
CA HIS A 63 -8.90 17.70 -5.40
C HIS A 63 -8.53 17.88 -6.89
N ASP A 64 -8.23 16.76 -7.56
CA ASP A 64 -7.86 16.72 -8.98
C ASP A 64 -8.38 15.41 -9.61
N GLU A 65 -9.63 15.45 -10.06
CA GLU A 65 -10.29 14.33 -10.74
C GLU A 65 -9.54 13.92 -12.02
N VAL A 66 -8.94 14.86 -12.73
CA VAL A 66 -8.24 14.58 -14.00
C VAL A 66 -6.98 13.76 -13.72
N ALA A 67 -6.17 14.15 -12.74
CA ALA A 67 -4.99 13.38 -12.34
C ALA A 67 -5.39 12.03 -11.75
N PHE A 68 -6.48 11.98 -10.95
CA PHE A 68 -7.00 10.72 -10.43
C PHE A 68 -7.39 9.76 -11.56
N GLN A 69 -8.15 10.21 -12.55
CA GLN A 69 -8.60 9.36 -13.66
C GLN A 69 -7.42 8.87 -14.52
N LYS A 70 -6.37 9.66 -14.70
CA LYS A 70 -5.15 9.21 -15.37
C LYS A 70 -4.46 8.08 -14.59
N ALA A 71 -4.34 8.20 -13.26
CA ALA A 71 -3.77 7.16 -12.42
C ALA A 71 -4.66 5.91 -12.39
N PHE A 72 -5.97 6.08 -12.23
CA PHE A 72 -6.94 4.99 -12.25
C PHE A 72 -6.92 4.20 -13.57
N ALA A 73 -6.76 4.87 -14.69
CA ALA A 73 -6.70 4.23 -16.01
C ALA A 73 -5.48 3.31 -16.17
N THR A 74 -4.42 3.50 -15.38
CA THR A 74 -3.25 2.60 -15.38
C THR A 74 -3.49 1.29 -14.63
N LEU A 75 -4.52 1.20 -13.79
CA LEU A 75 -4.85 -0.04 -13.09
C LEU A 75 -5.30 -1.12 -14.06
N VAL A 76 -4.93 -2.38 -13.79
CA VAL A 76 -5.50 -3.52 -14.55
C VAL A 76 -7.01 -3.60 -14.31
N PRO A 77 -7.80 -4.15 -15.28
CA PRO A 77 -9.27 -4.18 -15.20
C PRO A 77 -9.83 -4.74 -13.89
N PHE A 78 -9.19 -5.79 -13.35
CA PHE A 78 -9.56 -6.37 -12.06
C PHE A 78 -9.48 -5.34 -10.92
N ASN A 79 -8.41 -4.54 -10.88
CA ASN A 79 -8.25 -3.51 -9.86
C ASN A 79 -9.13 -2.28 -10.12
N GLN A 80 -9.40 -1.93 -11.37
CA GLN A 80 -10.36 -0.88 -11.70
C GLN A 80 -11.74 -1.20 -11.13
N GLY A 81 -12.18 -2.46 -11.21
CA GLY A 81 -13.52 -2.89 -10.77
C GLY A 81 -13.84 -2.49 -9.33
N TRP A 82 -12.94 -2.79 -8.39
CA TRP A 82 -13.18 -2.47 -6.98
C TRP A 82 -12.67 -1.08 -6.55
N ASN A 83 -11.83 -0.41 -7.37
CA ASN A 83 -11.35 0.94 -7.11
C ASN A 83 -12.28 2.04 -7.65
N ALA A 84 -13.41 1.70 -8.26
CA ALA A 84 -14.31 2.67 -8.88
C ALA A 84 -14.77 3.79 -7.92
N ASN A 85 -14.91 3.48 -6.63
CA ASN A 85 -15.36 4.41 -5.59
C ASN A 85 -14.23 4.96 -4.71
N VAL A 86 -12.99 4.51 -4.88
CA VAL A 86 -11.87 4.92 -4.03
C VAL A 86 -11.61 6.42 -4.16
N PRO A 87 -11.54 7.18 -3.05
CA PRO A 87 -11.31 8.62 -3.11
C PRO A 87 -9.87 9.00 -3.39
N VAL A 88 -8.88 8.19 -2.95
CA VAL A 88 -7.46 8.52 -3.11
C VAL A 88 -6.67 7.31 -3.59
N LEU A 89 -5.85 7.52 -4.63
CA LEU A 89 -4.78 6.61 -5.03
C LEU A 89 -3.42 7.23 -4.68
N ILE A 90 -2.47 6.42 -4.25
CA ILE A 90 -1.10 6.84 -3.95
C ILE A 90 -0.15 5.88 -4.66
N CYS A 91 0.71 6.43 -5.54
CA CYS A 91 1.79 5.64 -6.12
C CYS A 91 3.03 5.72 -5.24
N VAL A 92 3.60 4.58 -4.90
CA VAL A 92 4.88 4.43 -4.20
C VAL A 92 5.97 4.29 -5.23
N LEU A 93 6.97 5.17 -5.15
CA LEU A 93 8.13 5.19 -6.02
C LEU A 93 9.42 5.22 -5.17
N ALA A 94 10.55 4.85 -5.76
CA ALA A 94 11.85 4.95 -5.10
C ALA A 94 12.94 5.49 -6.03
N LYS A 95 13.77 6.39 -5.50
CA LYS A 95 15.04 6.76 -6.14
C LYS A 95 16.00 5.60 -6.08
N THR A 96 16.46 5.14 -7.24
CA THR A 96 17.34 3.97 -7.37
C THR A 96 18.82 4.32 -7.27
N LEU A 97 19.15 5.61 -7.27
CA LEU A 97 20.52 6.08 -7.12
C LEU A 97 20.75 6.80 -5.78
N THR A 98 21.95 6.64 -5.24
CA THR A 98 22.45 7.40 -4.07
C THR A 98 22.73 8.86 -4.48
N PRO A 99 22.93 9.79 -3.53
CA PRO A 99 23.36 11.16 -3.84
C PRO A 99 24.69 11.25 -4.60
N LYS A 100 25.51 10.18 -4.60
CA LYS A 100 26.77 10.09 -5.33
C LYS A 100 26.62 9.51 -6.74
N GLY A 101 25.42 9.08 -7.11
CA GLY A 101 25.14 8.45 -8.41
C GLY A 101 25.32 6.93 -8.45
N ASP A 102 25.70 6.30 -7.34
CA ASP A 102 25.80 4.83 -7.25
C ASP A 102 24.42 4.19 -7.09
N VAL A 103 24.28 2.91 -7.45
CA VAL A 103 23.04 2.16 -7.25
C VAL A 103 22.69 2.06 -5.76
N ASN A 104 21.49 2.51 -5.39
CA ASN A 104 20.92 2.32 -4.06
C ASN A 104 20.25 0.95 -3.96
N ARG A 105 21.01 -0.05 -3.52
CA ARG A 105 20.56 -1.45 -3.42
C ARG A 105 19.38 -1.64 -2.44
N THR A 106 19.16 -0.73 -1.50
CA THR A 106 18.08 -0.81 -0.51
C THR A 106 16.85 0.04 -0.87
N ALA A 107 16.83 0.68 -2.04
CA ALA A 107 15.78 1.64 -2.40
C ALA A 107 14.35 1.07 -2.29
N GLN A 108 14.13 -0.13 -2.83
CA GLN A 108 12.81 -0.80 -2.76
C GLN A 108 12.46 -1.25 -1.34
N TYR A 109 13.43 -1.78 -0.58
CA TYR A 109 13.25 -2.21 0.81
C TYR A 109 12.82 -1.02 1.69
N ASP A 110 13.54 0.10 1.59
CA ASP A 110 13.26 1.31 2.34
C ASP A 110 11.91 1.94 1.93
N ALA A 111 11.59 1.94 0.63
CA ALA A 111 10.30 2.41 0.13
C ALA A 111 9.14 1.50 0.56
N GLY A 112 9.35 0.18 0.62
CA GLY A 112 8.38 -0.78 1.16
C GLY A 112 8.10 -0.54 2.65
N ALA A 113 9.14 -0.25 3.45
CA ALA A 113 8.99 0.14 4.86
C ALA A 113 8.16 1.43 5.00
N ALA A 114 8.42 2.44 4.16
CA ALA A 114 7.64 3.67 4.14
C ALA A 114 6.19 3.44 3.72
N GLY A 115 5.94 2.59 2.71
CA GLY A 115 4.60 2.17 2.30
C GLY A 115 3.85 1.46 3.43
N MET A 116 4.53 0.62 4.21
CA MET A 116 3.91 -0.05 5.37
C MET A 116 3.59 0.93 6.51
N SER A 117 4.47 1.89 6.80
CA SER A 117 4.22 2.94 7.80
C SER A 117 2.98 3.77 7.44
N LEU A 118 2.82 4.14 6.15
CA LEU A 118 1.62 4.79 5.62
C LEU A 118 0.36 3.97 5.91
N VAL A 119 0.39 2.69 5.60
CA VAL A 119 -0.77 1.78 5.75
C VAL A 119 -1.13 1.58 7.22
N LEU A 120 -0.15 1.50 8.11
CA LEU A 120 -0.39 1.41 9.56
C LEU A 120 -1.01 2.70 10.11
N GLN A 121 -0.52 3.86 9.68
CA GLN A 121 -1.09 5.15 10.08
C GLN A 121 -2.52 5.32 9.55
N ALA A 122 -2.79 4.88 8.32
CA ALA A 122 -4.16 4.87 7.79
C ALA A 122 -5.09 4.06 8.69
N HIS A 123 -4.66 2.84 9.08
CA HIS A 123 -5.43 1.99 9.99
C HIS A 123 -5.63 2.62 11.37
N ALA A 124 -4.60 3.24 11.95
CA ALA A 124 -4.70 3.96 13.22
C ALA A 124 -5.69 5.15 13.18
N LEU A 125 -5.88 5.76 12.01
CA LEU A 125 -6.87 6.83 11.78
C LEU A 125 -8.28 6.29 11.45
N GLY A 126 -8.51 4.98 11.50
CA GLY A 126 -9.78 4.36 11.10
C GLY A 126 -10.02 4.35 9.59
N LEU A 127 -9.00 4.67 8.80
CA LEU A 127 -8.99 4.52 7.35
C LEU A 127 -8.60 3.09 6.96
N VAL A 128 -8.79 2.77 5.68
CA VAL A 128 -8.30 1.55 5.07
C VAL A 128 -7.33 1.88 3.95
N ALA A 129 -6.33 1.01 3.79
CA ALA A 129 -5.39 1.11 2.69
C ALA A 129 -5.12 -0.28 2.11
N HIS A 130 -5.11 -0.37 0.76
CA HIS A 130 -4.84 -1.61 0.03
C HIS A 130 -3.71 -1.37 -0.97
N GLN A 131 -2.57 -2.04 -0.74
CA GLN A 131 -1.44 -2.00 -1.66
C GLN A 131 -1.64 -3.02 -2.79
N MET A 132 -1.32 -2.63 -4.03
CA MET A 132 -1.48 -3.47 -5.22
C MET A 132 -0.34 -3.26 -6.21
N ALA A 133 0.05 -4.36 -6.88
CA ALA A 133 1.00 -4.35 -7.99
C ALA A 133 0.30 -4.44 -9.37
N GLY A 134 -1.02 -4.64 -9.39
CA GLY A 134 -1.79 -4.82 -10.62
C GLY A 134 -2.11 -3.49 -11.30
N PHE A 135 -1.11 -2.87 -11.91
CA PHE A 135 -1.23 -1.69 -12.77
C PHE A 135 -0.14 -1.72 -13.85
N ASP A 136 -0.34 -1.00 -14.94
CA ASP A 136 0.61 -0.87 -16.03
C ASP A 136 1.65 0.21 -15.69
N VAL A 137 2.87 -0.22 -15.36
CA VAL A 137 3.99 0.65 -15.01
C VAL A 137 4.41 1.54 -16.20
N ASN A 138 4.34 1.02 -17.43
CA ASN A 138 4.73 1.80 -18.62
C ASN A 138 3.70 2.91 -18.90
N ALA A 139 2.41 2.57 -18.85
CA ALA A 139 1.34 3.56 -18.97
C ALA A 139 1.41 4.61 -17.85
N PHE A 140 1.77 4.21 -16.61
CA PHE A 140 1.98 5.15 -15.51
C PHE A 140 3.16 6.09 -15.78
N ARG A 141 4.30 5.56 -16.26
CA ARG A 141 5.46 6.38 -16.62
C ARG A 141 5.17 7.34 -17.75
N GLU A 142 4.42 6.92 -18.75
CA GLU A 142 3.98 7.78 -19.86
C GLU A 142 3.07 8.92 -19.34
N ALA A 143 2.11 8.61 -18.47
CA ALA A 143 1.14 9.57 -17.95
C ALA A 143 1.75 10.61 -17.00
N PHE A 144 2.76 10.23 -16.18
CA PHE A 144 3.28 11.05 -15.08
C PHE A 144 4.77 11.39 -15.18
N SER A 145 5.49 10.84 -16.14
CA SER A 145 6.89 11.15 -16.47
C SER A 145 7.84 11.21 -15.25
N PRO A 146 7.85 10.20 -14.35
CA PRO A 146 8.86 10.16 -13.29
C PRO A 146 10.25 10.04 -13.91
N PRO A 147 11.30 10.63 -13.29
CA PRO A 147 12.68 10.53 -13.77
C PRO A 147 13.11 9.07 -14.00
N GLU A 148 14.12 8.84 -14.84
CA GLU A 148 14.61 7.50 -15.17
C GLU A 148 15.19 6.77 -13.94
N ASP A 149 15.82 7.52 -13.02
CA ASP A 149 16.37 7.03 -11.76
C ASP A 149 15.30 6.81 -10.66
N VAL A 150 14.01 6.93 -11.01
CA VAL A 150 12.89 6.68 -10.10
C VAL A 150 12.12 5.46 -10.57
N GLU A 151 12.10 4.43 -9.76
CA GLU A 151 11.33 3.22 -9.97
C GLU A 151 9.89 3.37 -9.45
N VAL A 152 8.93 2.86 -10.21
CA VAL A 152 7.50 2.81 -9.87
C VAL A 152 7.21 1.43 -9.27
N ILE A 153 6.80 1.36 -7.99
CA ILE A 153 6.79 0.11 -7.22
C ILE A 153 5.38 -0.44 -7.02
N ALA A 154 4.49 0.37 -6.45
CA ALA A 154 3.15 -0.08 -6.07
C ALA A 154 2.14 1.05 -6.11
N MET A 155 0.87 0.70 -6.25
CA MET A 155 -0.25 1.60 -6.06
C MET A 155 -0.95 1.28 -4.74
N ILE A 156 -1.40 2.29 -4.00
CA ILE A 156 -2.16 2.16 -2.75
C ILE A 156 -3.51 2.84 -2.94
N SER A 157 -4.59 2.11 -2.67
CA SER A 157 -5.91 2.69 -2.50
C SER A 157 -6.09 3.11 -1.05
N LEU A 158 -6.55 4.33 -0.80
CA LEU A 158 -6.79 4.89 0.54
C LEU A 158 -8.21 5.45 0.62
N GLY A 159 -8.92 5.14 1.70
CA GLY A 159 -10.29 5.64 1.92
C GLY A 159 -10.88 5.17 3.23
N HIS A 160 -12.18 5.29 3.36
CA HIS A 160 -12.95 4.76 4.49
C HIS A 160 -13.53 3.39 4.14
N HIS A 161 -13.85 2.57 5.14
CA HIS A 161 -14.56 1.31 4.92
C HIS A 161 -15.86 1.54 4.13
N GLY A 162 -16.05 0.76 3.09
CA GLY A 162 -17.29 0.69 2.33
C GLY A 162 -18.17 -0.49 2.75
N ASP A 163 -19.30 -0.62 2.10
CA ASP A 163 -20.19 -1.76 2.25
C ASP A 163 -19.65 -2.93 1.41
N PRO A 164 -19.31 -4.09 2.01
CA PRO A 164 -18.91 -5.28 1.25
C PRO A 164 -19.96 -5.73 0.20
N ALA A 165 -21.24 -5.45 0.44
CA ALA A 165 -22.30 -5.76 -0.51
C ALA A 165 -22.19 -4.98 -1.84
N SER A 166 -21.36 -3.94 -1.90
CA SER A 166 -21.06 -3.20 -3.14
C SER A 166 -20.10 -3.94 -4.08
N LEU A 167 -19.46 -4.99 -3.60
CA LEU A 167 -18.53 -5.81 -4.39
C LEU A 167 -19.31 -6.87 -5.20
N ASP A 168 -18.77 -7.26 -6.35
CA ASP A 168 -19.28 -8.44 -7.04
C ASP A 168 -19.10 -9.73 -6.21
N ALA A 169 -19.77 -10.81 -6.59
CA ALA A 169 -19.78 -12.05 -5.81
C ALA A 169 -18.38 -12.63 -5.59
N ALA A 170 -17.50 -12.57 -6.59
CA ALA A 170 -16.14 -13.12 -6.50
C ALA A 170 -15.24 -12.26 -5.59
N LEU A 171 -15.40 -10.95 -5.63
CA LEU A 171 -14.70 -10.02 -4.73
C LEU A 171 -15.24 -10.10 -3.31
N LEU A 172 -16.56 -10.27 -3.14
CA LEU A 172 -17.19 -10.43 -1.83
C LEU A 172 -16.73 -11.72 -1.14
N GLU A 173 -16.59 -12.81 -1.88
CA GLU A 173 -16.02 -14.06 -1.35
C GLU A 173 -14.60 -13.84 -0.82
N ARG A 174 -13.73 -13.18 -1.59
CA ARG A 174 -12.36 -12.83 -1.17
C ARG A 174 -12.33 -11.86 0.00
N GLU A 175 -13.26 -10.91 0.04
CA GLU A 175 -13.41 -9.94 1.13
C GLU A 175 -13.75 -10.66 2.44
N ASN A 176 -14.56 -11.71 2.39
CA ASN A 176 -15.00 -12.49 3.55
C ASN A 176 -14.06 -13.67 3.91
N ALA A 177 -13.16 -14.07 3.00
CA ALA A 177 -12.24 -15.18 3.23
C ALA A 177 -11.40 -15.00 4.51
N PRO A 178 -11.08 -16.05 5.25
CA PRO A 178 -10.16 -16.00 6.39
C PRO A 178 -8.81 -15.40 5.99
N ARG A 179 -8.14 -14.79 6.97
CA ARG A 179 -6.75 -14.34 6.78
C ARG A 179 -5.82 -15.51 7.05
N GLU A 180 -4.85 -15.70 6.16
CA GLU A 180 -3.87 -16.79 6.27
C GLU A 180 -2.45 -16.26 6.07
N ARG A 181 -1.48 -16.96 6.65
CA ARG A 181 -0.05 -16.80 6.45
C ARG A 181 0.62 -18.16 6.53
N ALA A 182 1.78 -18.28 5.88
CA ALA A 182 2.68 -19.42 6.11
C ALA A 182 3.07 -19.50 7.59
N ALA A 183 3.31 -20.72 8.08
CA ALA A 183 3.78 -20.92 9.45
C ALA A 183 5.12 -20.23 9.69
N ILE A 184 5.40 -19.79 10.92
CA ILE A 184 6.63 -19.05 11.25
C ILE A 184 7.88 -19.82 10.83
N GLY A 185 7.91 -21.14 10.98
CA GLY A 185 9.05 -21.97 10.59
C GLY A 185 9.30 -22.11 9.09
N GLU A 186 8.35 -21.65 8.23
CA GLU A 186 8.55 -21.59 6.78
C GLU A 186 9.19 -20.26 6.33
N VAL A 187 9.12 -19.23 7.16
CA VAL A 187 9.56 -17.87 6.82
C VAL A 187 10.71 -17.37 7.70
N ALA A 188 10.97 -18.01 8.83
CA ALA A 188 12.05 -17.69 9.76
C ALA A 188 12.92 -18.92 10.03
N PHE A 189 14.25 -18.72 10.06
CA PHE A 189 15.23 -19.79 10.20
C PHE A 189 16.27 -19.46 11.26
N ASP A 190 16.69 -20.47 12.01
CA ASP A 190 17.58 -20.40 13.17
C ASP A 190 19.04 -20.64 12.78
N GLY A 191 19.75 -19.59 12.41
CA GLY A 191 21.20 -19.61 12.11
C GLY A 191 21.61 -20.24 10.78
N ALA A 192 20.72 -20.97 10.09
CA ALA A 192 20.98 -21.56 8.79
C ALA A 192 19.69 -21.66 7.97
N TRP A 193 19.79 -21.46 6.64
CA TRP A 193 18.67 -21.61 5.74
C TRP A 193 18.06 -23.03 5.84
N GLY A 194 16.74 -23.09 5.95
CA GLY A 194 16.01 -24.37 6.08
C GLY A 194 15.94 -24.95 7.50
N LYS A 195 16.65 -24.40 8.48
CA LYS A 195 16.51 -24.76 9.88
C LYS A 195 15.40 -23.90 10.51
N ALA A 196 14.17 -24.41 10.50
CA ALA A 196 12.99 -23.69 10.94
C ALA A 196 13.16 -23.10 12.35
N PHE A 197 12.78 -21.83 12.54
CA PHE A 197 12.62 -21.20 13.85
C PHE A 197 11.53 -21.94 14.65
N LYS A 198 11.81 -22.22 15.93
CA LYS A 198 10.92 -22.96 16.84
C LYS A 198 10.44 -22.07 17.98
#